data_48a37288403d8da7bb1b16d17425eada
#
_entry.id   48a37288403d8da7bb1b16d17425eada
#
_cell.length_a   1.000
_cell.length_b   1.000
_cell.length_c   1.000
_cell.angle_alpha   90.00
_cell.angle_beta   90.00
_cell.angle_gamma   90.00
#
_symmetry.space_group_name_H-M   'P 1'
#
loop_
_entity.id
_entity.type
_entity.pdbx_description
1 polymer ?
#
loop_
_entity_poly.entity_id
_entity_poly.type
_entity_poly.pdbx_seq_one_letter_code
_entity_poly.pdbx_strand_id
1 'polypeptide(L)'
;MANGIIIIDKPADWTSMDVCSKLRRLLNERRIGHAGTLDPMATGVLPVFVGRATRAVEFAESGGKTYVAGLKLGLETDTQDSTGQVLAEQSVTCDRAAVEAVLEGFRGDILQVPPMYSALKVNGKKLYQLARKGKTVERKPRPITIFGLDILRQDAPDHYTIQITCSKGTYIRTLCHDIGQKLGCGGVMDALRRTEAAGFTLEQAVTVEQVVQAAEAGQAHSLLMPVDTYFARYPALTIQGKAERLCRHGNGFPWEGENGRYRVYGSDGSFLMLGEILDGQMKTVKNFLELESQE
;
A
#
# COMPACT_ATOMS: atom_id res chain seq x y z
N MET A 1 8.77 3.89 23.79
CA MET A 1 8.22 2.92 22.82
C MET A 1 8.56 3.38 21.42
N ALA A 2 8.83 2.44 20.48
CA ALA A 2 9.04 2.81 19.08
C ALA A 2 7.76 3.39 18.49
N ASN A 3 7.86 4.53 17.78
CA ASN A 3 6.72 5.19 17.16
C ASN A 3 7.16 5.91 15.90
N GLY A 4 6.53 5.63 14.77
CA GLY A 4 6.86 6.26 13.49
C GLY A 4 6.54 5.40 12.28
N ILE A 5 7.09 5.76 11.15
CA ILE A 5 6.92 5.09 9.86
C ILE A 5 8.29 4.62 9.37
N ILE A 6 8.36 3.40 8.87
CA ILE A 6 9.52 2.89 8.16
C ILE A 6 9.08 2.34 6.81
N ILE A 7 9.83 2.68 5.77
CA ILE A 7 9.56 2.17 4.44
C ILE A 7 10.51 1.01 4.18
N ILE A 8 9.94 -0.16 3.93
CA ILE A 8 10.72 -1.36 3.67
C ILE A 8 10.73 -1.67 2.17
N ASP A 9 11.90 -1.87 1.60
CA ASP A 9 12.03 -2.56 0.32
C ASP A 9 11.79 -4.05 0.58
N LYS A 10 10.53 -4.48 0.43
CA LYS A 10 10.14 -5.86 0.75
C LYS A 10 10.86 -6.82 -0.20
N PRO A 11 11.61 -7.79 0.33
CA PRO A 11 12.24 -8.82 -0.50
C PRO A 11 11.20 -9.77 -1.11
N ALA A 12 11.61 -10.50 -2.16
CA ALA A 12 10.84 -11.62 -2.69
C ALA A 12 10.64 -12.73 -1.64
N ASP A 13 9.63 -13.55 -1.83
CA ASP A 13 9.29 -14.73 -1.03
C ASP A 13 8.89 -14.46 0.43
N TRP A 14 8.74 -13.18 0.79
CA TRP A 14 8.20 -12.76 2.07
C TRP A 14 6.76 -12.26 1.90
N THR A 15 5.89 -12.60 2.85
CA THR A 15 4.61 -11.90 2.97
C THR A 15 4.83 -10.52 3.62
N SER A 16 3.91 -9.57 3.39
CA SER A 16 3.93 -8.28 4.10
C SER A 16 3.84 -8.45 5.63
N MET A 17 3.22 -9.54 6.09
CA MET A 17 3.13 -9.87 7.52
C MET A 17 4.41 -10.44 8.09
N ASP A 18 5.23 -11.15 7.31
CA ASP A 18 6.55 -11.63 7.74
C ASP A 18 7.47 -10.44 8.03
N VAL A 19 7.43 -9.41 7.16
CA VAL A 19 8.13 -8.14 7.39
C VAL A 19 7.67 -7.51 8.71
N CYS A 20 6.35 -7.36 8.93
CA CYS A 20 5.84 -6.83 10.19
C CYS A 20 6.28 -7.66 11.40
N SER A 21 6.29 -8.98 11.28
CA SER A 21 6.69 -9.90 12.36
C SER A 21 8.18 -9.80 12.70
N LYS A 22 9.02 -9.63 11.68
CA LYS A 22 10.46 -9.37 11.86
C LYS A 22 10.69 -8.04 12.56
N LEU A 23 10.03 -6.98 12.10
CA LEU A 23 10.16 -5.63 12.68
C LEU A 23 9.68 -5.55 14.12
N ARG A 24 8.63 -6.31 14.53
CA ARG A 24 8.20 -6.38 15.93
C ARG A 24 9.32 -6.79 16.87
N ARG A 25 10.14 -7.75 16.44
CA ARG A 25 11.29 -8.22 17.24
C ARG A 25 12.43 -7.20 17.25
N LEU A 26 12.77 -6.65 16.07
CA LEU A 26 13.88 -5.72 15.92
C LEU A 26 13.65 -4.37 16.63
N LEU A 27 12.40 -3.87 16.63
CA LEU A 27 12.02 -2.61 17.25
C LEU A 27 11.46 -2.77 18.67
N ASN A 28 11.32 -4.00 19.17
CA ASN A 28 10.67 -4.33 20.45
C ASN A 28 9.30 -3.63 20.60
N GLU A 29 8.48 -3.64 19.53
CA GLU A 29 7.17 -3.01 19.51
C GLU A 29 6.12 -3.99 18.97
N ARG A 30 5.03 -4.17 19.74
CA ARG A 30 3.95 -5.10 19.37
C ARG A 30 3.02 -4.53 18.28
N ARG A 31 2.80 -3.22 18.30
CA ARG A 31 1.89 -2.54 17.38
C ARG A 31 2.64 -2.20 16.10
N ILE A 32 2.56 -3.07 15.12
CA ILE A 32 3.11 -2.83 13.79
C ILE A 32 2.08 -3.28 12.75
N GLY A 33 1.83 -2.43 11.76
CA GLY A 33 0.96 -2.68 10.63
C GLY A 33 1.50 -2.07 9.35
N HIS A 34 1.11 -2.59 8.20
CA HIS A 34 1.54 -2.08 6.90
C HIS A 34 0.37 -1.47 6.13
N ALA A 35 0.66 -0.56 5.20
CA ALA A 35 -0.32 0.00 4.27
C ALA A 35 -0.17 -0.65 2.89
N GLY A 36 -1.15 -1.50 2.55
CA GLY A 36 -1.23 -2.18 1.25
C GLY A 36 -0.36 -3.42 1.14
N THR A 37 -1.03 -4.57 1.15
CA THR A 37 -0.38 -5.89 0.99
C THR A 37 0.34 -5.99 -0.34
N LEU A 38 1.53 -6.60 -0.32
CA LEU A 38 2.23 -7.14 -1.46
C LEU A 38 2.17 -8.67 -1.42
N ASP A 39 1.99 -9.29 -2.58
CA ASP A 39 2.06 -10.75 -2.73
C ASP A 39 3.47 -11.25 -2.38
N PRO A 40 3.67 -12.53 -2.02
CA PRO A 40 4.98 -13.05 -1.65
C PRO A 40 6.06 -12.80 -2.71
N MET A 41 5.77 -13.08 -3.98
CA MET A 41 6.70 -12.87 -5.09
C MET A 41 7.02 -11.38 -5.36
N ALA A 42 6.12 -10.48 -4.99
CA ALA A 42 6.28 -9.06 -5.23
C ALA A 42 7.32 -8.42 -4.30
N THR A 43 8.03 -7.42 -4.81
CA THR A 43 9.07 -6.67 -4.08
C THR A 43 8.73 -5.18 -3.99
N GLY A 44 9.55 -4.42 -3.27
CA GLY A 44 9.51 -2.96 -3.30
C GLY A 44 8.81 -2.33 -2.11
N VAL A 45 8.39 -1.09 -2.30
CA VAL A 45 7.91 -0.16 -1.27
C VAL A 45 6.78 -0.75 -0.43
N LEU A 46 7.05 -1.01 0.84
CA LEU A 46 6.06 -1.43 1.84
C LEU A 46 6.10 -0.43 3.01
N PRO A 47 5.17 0.55 3.07
CA PRO A 47 5.07 1.43 4.21
C PRO A 47 4.60 0.66 5.45
N VAL A 48 5.41 0.68 6.51
CA VAL A 48 5.13 0.02 7.79
C VAL A 48 5.03 1.08 8.88
N PHE A 49 3.98 1.00 9.65
CA PHE A 49 3.63 1.91 10.72
C PHE A 49 3.87 1.22 12.06
N VAL A 50 4.57 1.90 12.96
CA VAL A 50 5.06 1.38 14.23
C VAL A 50 4.43 2.13 15.39
N GLY A 51 4.02 1.44 16.44
CA GLY A 51 3.42 2.06 17.61
C GLY A 51 2.08 2.75 17.30
N ARG A 52 1.91 3.97 17.78
CA ARG A 52 0.71 4.75 17.52
C ARG A 52 0.58 5.23 16.08
N ALA A 53 1.68 5.28 15.32
CA ALA A 53 1.63 5.57 13.90
C ALA A 53 0.74 4.58 13.13
N THR A 54 0.47 3.37 13.64
CA THR A 54 -0.48 2.41 13.04
C THR A 54 -1.88 3.00 12.82
N ARG A 55 -2.24 4.06 13.55
CA ARG A 55 -3.48 4.81 13.35
C ARG A 55 -3.54 5.57 12.02
N ALA A 56 -2.38 5.79 11.38
CA ALA A 56 -2.30 6.44 10.08
C ALA A 56 -2.47 5.47 8.89
N VAL A 57 -2.46 4.14 9.12
CA VAL A 57 -2.57 3.12 8.06
C VAL A 57 -3.80 3.35 7.16
N GLU A 58 -4.95 3.68 7.73
CA GLU A 58 -6.18 3.91 6.95
C GLU A 58 -6.06 5.04 5.91
N PHE A 59 -5.27 6.07 6.22
CA PHE A 59 -5.00 7.17 5.28
C PHE A 59 -4.04 6.73 4.18
N ALA A 60 -3.02 5.93 4.52
CA ALA A 60 -2.01 5.43 3.60
C ALA A 60 -2.58 4.38 2.62
N GLU A 61 -3.53 3.56 3.06
CA GLU A 61 -4.20 2.59 2.19
C GLU A 61 -4.99 3.23 1.06
N SER A 62 -5.48 4.47 1.26
CA SER A 62 -6.26 5.20 0.25
C SER A 62 -5.41 5.81 -0.87
N GLY A 63 -4.10 5.91 -0.71
CA GLY A 63 -3.18 6.50 -1.69
C GLY A 63 -3.01 5.68 -2.95
N GLY A 64 -2.59 6.35 -4.04
CA GLY A 64 -2.18 5.72 -5.28
C GLY A 64 -0.95 4.84 -5.10
N LYS A 65 -0.69 4.00 -6.10
CA LYS A 65 0.46 3.09 -6.14
C LYS A 65 1.02 3.03 -7.54
N THR A 66 2.35 2.95 -7.63
CA THR A 66 3.05 2.74 -8.89
C THR A 66 3.83 1.43 -8.83
N TYR A 67 3.75 0.68 -9.92
CA TYR A 67 4.38 -0.63 -10.06
C TYR A 67 5.16 -0.73 -11.35
N VAL A 68 6.21 -1.54 -11.34
CA VAL A 68 6.82 -2.13 -12.53
C VAL A 68 6.51 -3.61 -12.50
N ALA A 69 5.89 -4.13 -13.55
CA ALA A 69 5.44 -5.51 -13.66
C ALA A 69 5.95 -6.17 -14.94
N GLY A 70 6.24 -7.47 -14.86
CA GLY A 70 6.42 -8.33 -16.02
C GLY A 70 5.05 -8.84 -16.49
N LEU A 71 4.74 -8.59 -17.76
CA LEU A 71 3.58 -9.15 -18.46
C LEU A 71 4.08 -10.24 -19.42
N LYS A 72 3.81 -11.49 -19.09
CA LYS A 72 4.07 -12.65 -19.93
C LYS A 72 2.79 -13.05 -20.66
N LEU A 73 2.80 -12.97 -21.97
CA LEU A 73 1.70 -13.40 -22.84
C LEU A 73 1.82 -14.90 -23.19
N GLY A 74 0.75 -15.49 -23.68
CA GLY A 74 0.71 -16.88 -24.12
C GLY A 74 0.46 -17.89 -22.99
N LEU A 75 0.21 -17.43 -21.77
CA LEU A 75 0.05 -18.30 -20.60
C LEU A 75 -1.16 -17.87 -19.75
N GLU A 76 -1.90 -18.86 -19.22
CA GLU A 76 -2.93 -18.62 -18.21
C GLU A 76 -2.69 -19.53 -17.00
N THR A 77 -2.85 -18.98 -15.79
CA THR A 77 -2.73 -19.71 -14.53
C THR A 77 -3.91 -19.43 -13.61
N ASP A 78 -4.15 -20.31 -12.65
CA ASP A 78 -5.22 -20.19 -11.66
C ASP A 78 -5.03 -19.01 -10.69
N THR A 79 -3.79 -18.56 -10.50
CA THR A 79 -3.45 -17.38 -9.66
C THR A 79 -3.32 -16.08 -10.44
N GLN A 80 -3.33 -16.13 -11.79
CA GLN A 80 -3.06 -15.01 -12.70
C GLN A 80 -1.62 -14.47 -12.59
N ASP A 81 -0.72 -15.23 -11.98
CA ASP A 81 0.72 -14.99 -11.93
C ASP A 81 1.48 -16.29 -12.26
N SER A 82 2.79 -16.17 -12.48
CA SER A 82 3.66 -17.28 -12.88
C SER A 82 3.84 -18.37 -11.80
N THR A 83 3.33 -18.18 -10.59
CA THR A 83 3.45 -19.15 -9.48
C THR A 83 2.29 -20.16 -9.44
N GLY A 84 1.23 -19.92 -10.21
CA GLY A 84 0.03 -20.75 -10.26
C GLY A 84 0.16 -21.99 -11.13
N GLN A 85 -0.87 -22.84 -11.07
CA GLN A 85 -1.00 -23.96 -11.98
C GLN A 85 -1.38 -23.47 -13.38
N VAL A 86 -0.68 -23.96 -14.41
CA VAL A 86 -0.97 -23.63 -15.80
C VAL A 86 -2.34 -24.21 -16.18
N LEU A 87 -3.21 -23.36 -16.68
CA LEU A 87 -4.55 -23.71 -17.18
C LEU A 87 -4.57 -23.80 -18.71
N ALA A 88 -3.83 -22.93 -19.39
CA ALA A 88 -3.73 -22.91 -20.85
C ALA A 88 -2.41 -22.29 -21.30
N GLU A 89 -1.91 -22.76 -22.44
CA GLU A 89 -0.81 -22.17 -23.19
C GLU A 89 -1.26 -21.93 -24.63
N GLN A 90 -0.93 -20.75 -25.18
CA GLN A 90 -1.32 -20.34 -26.52
C GLN A 90 -0.16 -19.63 -27.24
N SER A 91 -0.12 -19.75 -28.55
CA SER A 91 0.86 -19.03 -29.36
C SER A 91 0.56 -17.52 -29.34
N VAL A 92 1.59 -16.70 -29.16
CA VAL A 92 1.49 -15.24 -29.21
C VAL A 92 1.78 -14.79 -30.64
N THR A 93 0.77 -14.25 -31.29
CA THR A 93 0.86 -13.74 -32.68
C THR A 93 0.74 -12.23 -32.78
N CYS A 94 0.39 -11.54 -31.67
CA CYS A 94 0.30 -10.09 -31.62
C CYS A 94 1.69 -9.46 -31.56
N ASP A 95 1.83 -8.33 -32.25
CA ASP A 95 3.03 -7.49 -32.21
C ASP A 95 2.93 -6.44 -31.07
N ARG A 96 4.01 -5.71 -30.88
CA ARG A 96 4.08 -4.63 -29.87
C ARG A 96 2.98 -3.57 -30.08
N ALA A 97 2.67 -3.21 -31.31
CA ALA A 97 1.66 -2.18 -31.62
C ALA A 97 0.25 -2.62 -31.17
N ALA A 98 -0.06 -3.91 -31.37
CA ALA A 98 -1.32 -4.48 -30.87
C ALA A 98 -1.37 -4.46 -29.32
N VAL A 99 -0.28 -4.75 -28.63
CA VAL A 99 -0.20 -4.66 -27.17
C VAL A 99 -0.42 -3.22 -26.73
N GLU A 100 0.29 -2.23 -27.31
CA GLU A 100 0.14 -0.82 -27.01
C GLU A 100 -1.33 -0.34 -27.19
N ALA A 101 -1.97 -0.74 -28.28
CA ALA A 101 -3.38 -0.40 -28.55
C ALA A 101 -4.33 -0.99 -27.49
N VAL A 102 -4.07 -2.20 -27.01
CA VAL A 102 -4.86 -2.83 -25.94
C VAL A 102 -4.66 -2.12 -24.62
N LEU A 103 -3.42 -1.72 -24.27
CA LEU A 103 -3.13 -0.99 -23.02
C LEU A 103 -3.90 0.33 -22.92
N GLU A 104 -4.08 1.06 -24.04
CA GLU A 104 -4.88 2.30 -24.06
C GLU A 104 -6.32 2.08 -23.55
N GLY A 105 -6.90 0.92 -23.87
CA GLY A 105 -8.26 0.57 -23.43
C GLY A 105 -8.40 0.25 -21.94
N PHE A 106 -7.28 0.13 -21.21
CA PHE A 106 -7.27 -0.08 -19.76
C PHE A 106 -6.99 1.19 -18.96
N ARG A 107 -6.66 2.31 -19.59
CA ARG A 107 -6.47 3.60 -18.90
C ARG A 107 -7.80 4.21 -18.47
N GLY A 108 -7.78 4.97 -17.37
CA GLY A 108 -8.95 5.62 -16.78
C GLY A 108 -9.73 4.71 -15.84
N ASP A 109 -11.01 4.98 -15.70
CA ASP A 109 -11.91 4.24 -14.81
C ASP A 109 -12.39 2.96 -15.48
N ILE A 110 -12.11 1.82 -14.87
CA ILE A 110 -12.49 0.50 -15.37
C ILE A 110 -13.09 -0.36 -14.25
N LEU A 111 -13.79 -1.42 -14.65
CA LEU A 111 -14.29 -2.44 -13.73
C LEU A 111 -13.38 -3.66 -13.76
N GLN A 112 -12.86 -4.06 -12.60
CA GLN A 112 -12.01 -5.23 -12.45
C GLN A 112 -12.70 -6.27 -11.56
N VAL A 113 -12.72 -7.54 -11.99
CA VAL A 113 -13.16 -8.66 -11.16
C VAL A 113 -11.99 -9.13 -10.30
N PRO A 114 -12.04 -8.97 -8.97
CA PRO A 114 -10.92 -9.36 -8.11
C PRO A 114 -10.57 -10.85 -8.25
N PRO A 115 -9.28 -11.25 -8.14
CA PRO A 115 -8.92 -12.66 -8.25
C PRO A 115 -9.39 -13.46 -7.04
N MET A 116 -9.52 -14.79 -7.21
CA MET A 116 -9.83 -15.71 -6.09
C MET A 116 -8.72 -15.70 -5.03
N TYR A 117 -7.48 -15.56 -5.44
CA TYR A 117 -6.33 -15.45 -4.54
C TYR A 117 -6.18 -14.01 -4.02
N SER A 118 -7.17 -13.54 -3.24
CA SER A 118 -7.15 -12.20 -2.63
C SER A 118 -7.59 -12.23 -1.16
N ALA A 119 -7.26 -11.14 -0.43
CA ALA A 119 -7.65 -10.97 0.97
C ALA A 119 -9.09 -10.47 1.15
N LEU A 120 -9.82 -10.23 0.06
CA LEU A 120 -11.23 -9.84 0.11
C LEU A 120 -12.07 -10.89 0.82
N LYS A 121 -13.06 -10.43 1.59
CA LYS A 121 -13.99 -11.31 2.31
C LYS A 121 -15.31 -11.42 1.57
N VAL A 122 -15.79 -12.65 1.40
CA VAL A 122 -17.15 -12.97 0.98
C VAL A 122 -17.75 -13.87 2.06
N ASN A 123 -18.90 -13.49 2.60
CA ASN A 123 -19.56 -14.18 3.71
C ASN A 123 -18.62 -14.45 4.91
N GLY A 124 -17.80 -13.44 5.27
CA GLY A 124 -16.87 -13.49 6.40
C GLY A 124 -15.57 -14.27 6.16
N LYS A 125 -15.41 -14.99 5.03
CA LYS A 125 -14.23 -15.78 4.71
C LYS A 125 -13.41 -15.07 3.62
N LYS A 126 -12.06 -15.08 3.76
CA LYS A 126 -11.17 -14.51 2.74
C LYS A 126 -11.17 -15.39 1.50
N LEU A 127 -11.18 -14.78 0.30
CA LEU A 127 -11.26 -15.48 -0.99
C LEU A 127 -10.11 -16.48 -1.16
N TYR A 128 -8.88 -16.12 -0.80
CA TYR A 128 -7.74 -17.05 -0.92
C TYR A 128 -7.90 -18.33 -0.06
N GLN A 129 -8.66 -18.28 1.06
CA GLN A 129 -8.93 -19.45 1.88
C GLN A 129 -9.93 -20.39 1.21
N LEU A 130 -10.81 -19.85 0.38
CA LEU A 130 -11.73 -20.64 -0.44
C LEU A 130 -11.01 -21.23 -1.64
N ALA A 131 -10.17 -20.43 -2.32
CA ALA A 131 -9.37 -20.87 -3.47
C ALA A 131 -8.46 -22.05 -3.11
N ARG A 132 -7.75 -21.99 -1.98
CA ARG A 132 -6.92 -23.11 -1.48
C ARG A 132 -7.69 -24.40 -1.18
N LYS A 133 -9.02 -24.32 -1.07
CA LYS A 133 -9.92 -25.48 -0.92
C LYS A 133 -10.60 -25.87 -2.23
N GLY A 134 -10.10 -25.37 -3.37
CA GLY A 134 -10.69 -25.63 -4.68
C GLY A 134 -12.07 -25.01 -4.89
N LYS A 135 -12.48 -24.06 -4.05
CA LYS A 135 -13.81 -23.43 -4.15
C LYS A 135 -13.72 -22.10 -4.87
N THR A 136 -14.48 -21.97 -5.94
CA THR A 136 -14.70 -20.69 -6.63
C THR A 136 -16.02 -20.10 -6.19
N VAL A 137 -16.05 -18.78 -6.00
CA VAL A 137 -17.28 -18.01 -5.69
C VAL A 137 -17.41 -16.86 -6.67
N GLU A 138 -18.63 -16.45 -6.92
CA GLU A 138 -18.91 -15.27 -7.73
C GLU A 138 -18.31 -14.03 -7.06
N ARG A 139 -17.67 -13.18 -7.85
CA ARG A 139 -17.04 -11.93 -7.45
C ARG A 139 -17.62 -10.80 -8.28
N LYS A 140 -18.12 -9.78 -7.59
CA LYS A 140 -18.65 -8.59 -8.27
C LYS A 140 -17.49 -7.74 -8.79
N PRO A 141 -17.57 -7.22 -10.03
CA PRO A 141 -16.65 -6.22 -10.52
C PRO A 141 -16.58 -5.02 -9.57
N ARG A 142 -15.39 -4.42 -9.44
CA ARG A 142 -15.14 -3.25 -8.60
C ARG A 142 -14.52 -2.14 -9.43
N PRO A 143 -14.93 -0.89 -9.21
CA PRO A 143 -14.32 0.23 -9.88
C PRO A 143 -12.88 0.41 -9.39
N ILE A 144 -11.98 0.60 -10.35
CA ILE A 144 -10.58 0.99 -10.15
C ILE A 144 -10.21 2.02 -11.21
N THR A 145 -9.16 2.79 -10.95
CA THR A 145 -8.64 3.77 -11.91
C THR A 145 -7.19 3.43 -12.24
N ILE A 146 -6.88 3.34 -13.51
CA ILE A 146 -5.52 3.24 -14.02
C ILE A 146 -5.10 4.63 -14.51
N PHE A 147 -4.26 5.31 -13.72
CA PHE A 147 -3.80 6.67 -14.02
C PHE A 147 -2.73 6.71 -15.10
N GLY A 148 -1.93 5.64 -15.22
CA GLY A 148 -0.87 5.45 -16.22
C GLY A 148 -0.61 3.97 -16.45
N LEU A 149 -0.35 3.61 -17.72
CA LEU A 149 -0.03 2.23 -18.12
C LEU A 149 0.83 2.29 -19.37
N ASP A 150 2.13 2.01 -19.24
CA ASP A 150 3.11 2.22 -20.28
C ASP A 150 4.05 1.02 -20.41
N ILE A 151 4.44 0.69 -21.64
CA ILE A 151 5.50 -0.30 -21.89
C ILE A 151 6.86 0.39 -21.68
N LEU A 152 7.59 -0.05 -20.67
CA LEU A 152 8.98 0.37 -20.45
C LEU A 152 9.93 -0.35 -21.39
N ARG A 153 9.73 -1.65 -21.58
CA ARG A 153 10.61 -2.50 -22.40
C ARG A 153 9.85 -3.71 -22.93
N GLN A 154 10.21 -4.17 -24.12
CA GLN A 154 9.87 -5.49 -24.62
C GLN A 154 11.10 -6.39 -24.43
N ASP A 155 10.99 -7.38 -23.58
CA ASP A 155 12.08 -8.29 -23.19
C ASP A 155 12.19 -9.49 -24.13
N ALA A 156 11.05 -9.93 -24.68
CA ALA A 156 10.92 -10.97 -25.69
C ALA A 156 9.64 -10.72 -26.53
N PRO A 157 9.39 -11.43 -27.62
CA PRO A 157 8.19 -11.26 -28.43
C PRO A 157 6.89 -11.38 -27.63
N ASP A 158 6.90 -12.17 -26.57
CA ASP A 158 5.76 -12.46 -25.69
C ASP A 158 5.94 -11.92 -24.26
N HIS A 159 6.97 -11.08 -24.01
CA HIS A 159 7.27 -10.61 -22.67
C HIS A 159 7.57 -9.11 -22.63
N TYR A 160 6.85 -8.41 -21.76
CA TYR A 160 6.91 -6.95 -21.63
C TYR A 160 7.11 -6.54 -20.17
N THR A 161 7.99 -5.58 -19.95
CA THR A 161 8.07 -4.84 -18.70
C THR A 161 7.18 -3.60 -18.81
N ILE A 162 6.15 -3.50 -17.96
CA ILE A 162 5.16 -2.42 -17.99
C ILE A 162 5.18 -1.63 -16.68
N GLN A 163 4.94 -0.32 -16.75
CA GLN A 163 4.72 0.54 -15.59
C GLN A 163 3.24 0.81 -15.44
N ILE A 164 2.73 0.70 -14.20
CA ILE A 164 1.33 0.91 -13.88
C ILE A 164 1.21 1.87 -12.71
N THR A 165 0.49 2.99 -12.89
CA THR A 165 0.07 3.87 -11.80
C THR A 165 -1.43 3.74 -11.64
N CYS A 166 -1.90 3.37 -10.43
CA CYS A 166 -3.29 2.98 -10.23
C CYS A 166 -3.84 3.35 -8.84
N SER A 167 -5.16 3.33 -8.73
CA SER A 167 -5.89 3.51 -7.49
C SER A 167 -5.73 2.31 -6.55
N LYS A 168 -6.11 2.48 -5.28
CA LYS A 168 -6.23 1.37 -4.33
C LYS A 168 -7.18 0.28 -4.85
N GLY A 169 -6.90 -0.95 -4.45
CA GLY A 169 -7.76 -2.10 -4.78
C GLY A 169 -7.51 -2.70 -6.15
N THR A 170 -6.62 -2.15 -6.95
CA THR A 170 -6.18 -2.71 -8.23
C THR A 170 -5.33 -3.95 -8.01
N TYR A 171 -5.64 -5.03 -8.72
CA TYR A 171 -4.87 -6.27 -8.77
C TYR A 171 -4.08 -6.30 -10.08
N ILE A 172 -2.75 -6.15 -9.98
CA ILE A 172 -1.88 -6.13 -11.18
C ILE A 172 -1.90 -7.48 -11.88
N ARG A 173 -2.01 -8.58 -11.15
CA ARG A 173 -2.17 -9.93 -11.72
C ARG A 173 -3.40 -10.01 -12.63
N THR A 174 -4.53 -9.50 -12.16
CA THR A 174 -5.77 -9.47 -12.94
C THR A 174 -5.64 -8.53 -14.14
N LEU A 175 -4.96 -7.39 -14.00
CA LEU A 175 -4.70 -6.51 -15.13
C LEU A 175 -3.90 -7.22 -16.22
N CYS A 176 -2.82 -7.92 -15.88
CA CYS A 176 -2.03 -8.71 -16.83
C CYS A 176 -2.86 -9.81 -17.49
N HIS A 177 -3.68 -10.51 -16.71
CA HIS A 177 -4.60 -11.52 -17.22
C HIS A 177 -5.61 -10.90 -18.21
N ASP A 178 -6.28 -9.82 -17.83
CA ASP A 178 -7.30 -9.16 -18.65
C ASP A 178 -6.71 -8.60 -19.97
N ILE A 179 -5.48 -8.08 -19.93
CA ILE A 179 -4.73 -7.66 -21.13
C ILE A 179 -4.51 -8.87 -22.05
N GLY A 180 -4.03 -10.00 -21.53
CA GLY A 180 -3.83 -11.23 -22.30
C GLY A 180 -5.12 -11.78 -22.90
N GLN A 181 -6.24 -11.73 -22.15
CA GLN A 181 -7.55 -12.10 -22.65
C GLN A 181 -8.01 -11.19 -23.81
N LYS A 182 -7.79 -9.89 -23.68
CA LYS A 182 -8.14 -8.92 -24.73
C LYS A 182 -7.33 -9.12 -26.01
N LEU A 183 -6.07 -9.58 -25.89
CA LEU A 183 -5.20 -9.95 -27.00
C LEU A 183 -5.56 -11.34 -27.59
N GLY A 184 -6.37 -12.15 -26.90
CA GLY A 184 -6.79 -13.47 -27.33
C GLY A 184 -5.75 -14.58 -27.16
N CYS A 185 -4.65 -14.33 -26.44
CA CYS A 185 -3.57 -15.31 -26.23
C CYS A 185 -3.34 -15.68 -24.76
N GLY A 186 -4.09 -15.10 -23.82
CA GLY A 186 -3.80 -15.23 -22.39
C GLY A 186 -2.62 -14.39 -21.92
N GLY A 187 -2.53 -14.18 -20.61
CA GLY A 187 -1.45 -13.41 -20.02
C GLY A 187 -1.39 -13.60 -18.50
N VAL A 188 -0.19 -13.55 -17.96
CA VAL A 188 0.09 -13.62 -16.51
C VAL A 188 1.09 -12.56 -16.10
N MET A 189 1.08 -12.22 -14.83
CA MET A 189 2.13 -11.43 -14.18
C MET A 189 3.26 -12.37 -13.74
N ASP A 190 4.49 -12.14 -14.16
CA ASP A 190 5.64 -12.97 -13.75
C ASP A 190 6.63 -12.23 -12.85
N ALA A 191 6.56 -10.91 -12.79
CA ALA A 191 7.34 -10.08 -11.87
C ALA A 191 6.50 -8.90 -11.38
N LEU A 192 6.73 -8.45 -10.14
CA LEU A 192 6.09 -7.26 -9.60
C LEU A 192 7.02 -6.54 -8.63
N ARG A 193 7.30 -5.28 -8.91
CA ARG A 193 7.99 -4.37 -8.01
C ARG A 193 7.15 -3.11 -7.79
N ARG A 194 6.75 -2.85 -6.54
CA ARG A 194 6.08 -1.60 -6.21
C ARG A 194 7.12 -0.51 -5.99
N THR A 195 7.12 0.50 -6.84
CA THR A 195 8.07 1.62 -6.80
C THR A 195 7.58 2.78 -5.96
N GLU A 196 6.23 2.90 -5.82
CA GLU A 196 5.62 3.94 -5.01
C GLU A 196 4.34 3.42 -4.32
N ALA A 197 4.14 3.83 -3.07
CA ALA A 197 2.90 3.60 -2.31
C ALA A 197 2.68 4.70 -1.29
N ALA A 198 1.46 5.27 -1.28
CA ALA A 198 1.05 6.30 -0.30
C ALA A 198 1.98 7.54 -0.26
N GLY A 199 2.59 7.88 -1.38
CA GLY A 199 3.54 9.02 -1.49
C GLY A 199 4.96 8.69 -1.04
N PHE A 200 5.26 7.43 -0.69
CA PHE A 200 6.61 6.96 -0.40
C PHE A 200 7.21 6.23 -1.60
N THR A 201 8.51 6.42 -1.84
CA THR A 201 9.25 5.85 -2.97
C THR A 201 10.34 4.87 -2.50
N LEU A 202 10.99 4.20 -3.45
CA LEU A 202 12.14 3.32 -3.19
C LEU A 202 13.34 4.07 -2.59
N GLU A 203 13.48 5.36 -2.86
CA GLU A 203 14.59 6.17 -2.32
C GLU A 203 14.54 6.31 -0.79
N GLN A 204 13.34 6.21 -0.21
CA GLN A 204 13.12 6.27 1.22
C GLN A 204 13.13 4.89 1.88
N ALA A 205 13.19 3.83 1.06
CA ALA A 205 13.09 2.46 1.56
C ALA A 205 14.45 1.94 2.05
N VAL A 206 14.38 1.17 3.13
CA VAL A 206 15.52 0.38 3.64
C VAL A 206 15.21 -1.11 3.49
N THR A 207 16.24 -1.93 3.32
CA THR A 207 16.08 -3.38 3.27
C THR A 207 15.89 -3.96 4.69
N VAL A 208 15.37 -5.17 4.77
CA VAL A 208 15.24 -5.88 6.07
C VAL A 208 16.62 -6.10 6.71
N GLU A 209 17.65 -6.35 5.89
CA GLU A 209 19.04 -6.54 6.33
C GLU A 209 19.60 -5.27 6.95
N GLN A 210 19.34 -4.10 6.36
CA GLN A 210 19.74 -2.80 6.95
C GLN A 210 19.08 -2.56 8.30
N VAL A 211 17.80 -2.94 8.46
CA VAL A 211 17.14 -2.84 9.77
C VAL A 211 17.74 -3.81 10.79
N VAL A 212 18.13 -5.02 10.37
CA VAL A 212 18.84 -5.98 11.25
C VAL A 212 20.16 -5.38 11.74
N GLN A 213 20.98 -4.87 10.82
CA GLN A 213 22.26 -4.23 11.15
C GLN A 213 22.08 -3.03 12.09
N ALA A 214 21.09 -2.18 11.83
CA ALA A 214 20.78 -1.07 12.72
C ALA A 214 20.31 -1.53 14.10
N ALA A 215 19.57 -2.63 14.17
CA ALA A 215 19.13 -3.20 15.47
C ALA A 215 20.31 -3.79 16.27
N GLU A 216 21.22 -4.47 15.62
CA GLU A 216 22.46 -4.99 16.24
C GLU A 216 23.34 -3.86 16.77
N ALA A 217 23.36 -2.71 16.10
CA ALA A 217 24.03 -1.48 16.52
C ALA A 217 23.25 -0.66 17.57
N GLY A 218 22.05 -1.10 17.99
CA GLY A 218 21.17 -0.35 18.90
C GLY A 218 20.52 0.90 18.27
N GLN A 219 20.53 1.02 16.96
CA GLN A 219 20.10 2.21 16.19
C GLN A 219 18.82 2.00 15.38
N ALA A 220 18.09 0.89 15.53
CA ALA A 220 16.91 0.59 14.72
C ALA A 220 15.84 1.69 14.77
N HIS A 221 15.71 2.39 15.90
CA HIS A 221 14.73 3.48 16.04
C HIS A 221 15.05 4.72 15.21
N SER A 222 16.31 4.96 14.84
CA SER A 222 16.71 6.09 14.00
C SER A 222 16.21 5.97 12.54
N LEU A 223 15.80 4.77 12.13
CA LEU A 223 15.20 4.51 10.82
C LEU A 223 13.71 4.89 10.76
N LEU A 224 13.11 5.25 11.90
CA LEU A 224 11.71 5.63 11.96
C LEU A 224 11.52 7.11 11.61
N MET A 225 10.74 7.38 10.60
CA MET A 225 10.26 8.74 10.28
C MET A 225 9.11 9.12 11.22
N PRO A 226 9.02 10.36 11.70
CA PRO A 226 7.88 10.85 12.46
C PRO A 226 6.56 10.69 11.69
N VAL A 227 5.47 10.33 12.37
CA VAL A 227 4.18 10.05 11.71
C VAL A 227 3.55 11.28 11.06
N ASP A 228 3.83 12.47 11.57
CA ASP A 228 3.35 13.74 11.04
C ASP A 228 3.95 14.09 9.66
N THR A 229 5.09 13.49 9.28
CA THR A 229 5.65 13.62 7.92
C THR A 229 4.69 13.10 6.86
N TYR A 230 3.89 12.07 7.18
CA TYR A 230 2.86 11.57 6.27
C TYR A 230 1.75 12.61 6.01
N PHE A 231 1.54 13.51 6.94
CA PHE A 231 0.55 14.57 6.86
C PHE A 231 1.15 15.94 6.48
N ALA A 232 2.38 15.99 5.96
CA ALA A 232 3.11 17.23 5.65
C ALA A 232 2.36 18.19 4.70
N ARG A 233 1.43 17.66 3.88
CA ARG A 233 0.55 18.43 2.99
C ARG A 233 -0.44 19.34 3.74
N TYR A 234 -0.71 19.07 5.03
CA TYR A 234 -1.59 19.90 5.85
C TYR A 234 -0.78 20.91 6.65
N PRO A 235 -1.28 22.15 6.85
CA PRO A 235 -0.60 23.14 7.65
C PRO A 235 -0.43 22.70 9.10
N ALA A 236 0.62 23.20 9.73
CA ALA A 236 0.90 22.96 11.15
C ALA A 236 0.19 24.01 12.02
N LEU A 237 -0.30 23.57 13.18
CA LEU A 237 -0.93 24.40 14.19
C LEU A 237 -0.43 24.00 15.57
N THR A 238 0.09 24.96 16.34
CA THR A 238 0.49 24.73 17.73
C THR A 238 -0.58 25.25 18.67
N ILE A 239 -1.00 24.42 19.61
CA ILE A 239 -2.00 24.75 20.63
C ILE A 239 -1.36 24.72 22.02
N GLN A 240 -1.97 25.48 22.96
CA GLN A 240 -1.50 25.57 24.32
C GLN A 240 -2.66 25.77 25.31
N GLY A 241 -2.38 25.64 26.59
CA GLY A 241 -3.29 25.96 27.69
C GLY A 241 -4.58 25.11 27.66
N LYS A 242 -5.75 25.79 27.65
CA LYS A 242 -7.07 25.08 27.68
C LYS A 242 -7.31 24.25 26.45
N ALA A 243 -6.94 24.73 25.25
CA ALA A 243 -7.09 24.02 23.99
C ALA A 243 -6.27 22.72 23.99
N GLU A 244 -5.02 22.79 24.45
CA GLU A 244 -4.16 21.61 24.55
C GLU A 244 -4.71 20.57 25.53
N ARG A 245 -5.17 21.00 26.71
CA ARG A 245 -5.82 20.10 27.67
C ARG A 245 -7.02 19.38 27.07
N LEU A 246 -7.91 20.10 26.40
CA LEU A 246 -9.07 19.51 25.74
C LEU A 246 -8.67 18.51 24.67
N CYS A 247 -7.67 18.87 23.82
CA CYS A 247 -7.12 18.00 22.81
C CYS A 247 -6.55 16.70 23.41
N ARG A 248 -5.74 16.79 24.46
CA ARG A 248 -5.14 15.63 25.12
C ARG A 248 -6.19 14.67 25.71
N HIS A 249 -7.36 15.18 26.08
CA HIS A 249 -8.51 14.38 26.54
C HIS A 249 -9.43 13.93 25.39
N GLY A 250 -9.08 14.22 24.14
CA GLY A 250 -9.85 13.82 22.95
C GLY A 250 -11.07 14.70 22.67
N ASN A 251 -11.22 15.83 23.35
CA ASN A 251 -12.32 16.76 23.15
C ASN A 251 -12.00 17.77 22.06
N GLY A 252 -13.03 18.20 21.32
CA GLY A 252 -12.96 19.37 20.45
C GLY A 252 -12.89 20.68 21.27
N PHE A 253 -12.46 21.75 20.60
CA PHE A 253 -12.34 23.07 21.22
C PHE A 253 -12.56 24.19 20.20
N PRO A 254 -13.03 25.38 20.63
CA PRO A 254 -13.14 26.52 19.73
C PRO A 254 -11.78 26.92 19.19
N TRP A 255 -11.72 27.23 17.90
CA TRP A 255 -10.51 27.69 17.24
C TRP A 255 -10.83 28.58 16.05
N GLU A 256 -10.34 29.78 16.04
CA GLU A 256 -10.46 30.71 14.93
C GLU A 256 -9.43 30.38 13.86
N GLY A 257 -9.88 30.12 12.63
CA GLY A 257 -9.04 29.76 11.50
C GLY A 257 -9.85 29.31 10.31
N GLU A 258 -9.19 29.11 9.18
CA GLU A 258 -9.82 28.61 7.97
C GLU A 258 -10.29 27.15 8.14
N ASN A 259 -11.45 26.81 7.57
CA ASN A 259 -11.93 25.44 7.53
C ASN A 259 -10.93 24.56 6.78
N GLY A 260 -10.61 23.39 7.36
CA GLY A 260 -9.65 22.47 6.75
C GLY A 260 -8.94 21.60 7.76
N ARG A 261 -8.04 20.75 7.25
CA ARG A 261 -7.25 19.83 8.07
C ARG A 261 -5.91 20.43 8.47
N TYR A 262 -5.49 20.11 9.70
CA TYR A 262 -4.28 20.65 10.32
C TYR A 262 -3.52 19.56 11.06
N ARG A 263 -2.18 19.63 11.01
CA ARG A 263 -1.31 18.92 11.95
C ARG A 263 -1.27 19.71 13.26
N VAL A 264 -1.80 19.16 14.32
CA VAL A 264 -1.90 19.85 15.62
C VAL A 264 -0.81 19.38 16.56
N TYR A 265 -0.04 20.35 17.06
CA TYR A 265 1.09 20.13 17.97
C TYR A 265 0.81 20.75 19.34
N GLY A 266 1.34 20.12 20.39
CA GLY A 266 1.34 20.70 21.73
C GLY A 266 2.40 21.80 21.91
N SER A 267 2.37 22.47 23.05
CA SER A 267 3.35 23.47 23.43
C SER A 267 4.77 22.92 23.58
N ASP A 268 4.90 21.63 23.83
CA ASP A 268 6.13 20.86 23.88
C ASP A 268 6.66 20.40 22.50
N GLY A 269 5.96 20.76 21.41
CA GLY A 269 6.28 20.35 20.05
C GLY A 269 5.83 18.92 19.70
N SER A 270 5.17 18.20 20.60
CA SER A 270 4.64 16.85 20.30
C SER A 270 3.50 16.89 19.30
N PHE A 271 3.50 16.00 18.33
CA PHE A 271 2.38 15.81 17.40
C PHE A 271 1.21 15.13 18.10
N LEU A 272 0.12 15.86 18.29
CA LEU A 272 -1.04 15.41 19.06
C LEU A 272 -2.07 14.71 18.19
N MET A 273 -2.44 15.34 17.08
CA MET A 273 -3.50 14.81 16.22
C MET A 273 -3.47 15.39 14.80
N LEU A 274 -4.09 14.70 13.87
CA LEU A 274 -4.68 15.31 12.69
C LEU A 274 -6.03 15.88 13.13
N GLY A 275 -6.20 17.19 13.07
CA GLY A 275 -7.43 17.89 13.40
C GLY A 275 -8.11 18.44 12.15
N GLU A 276 -9.37 18.87 12.31
CA GLU A 276 -10.14 19.54 11.26
C GLU A 276 -10.91 20.72 11.89
N ILE A 277 -10.73 21.91 11.31
CA ILE A 277 -11.53 23.08 11.68
C ILE A 277 -12.78 23.07 10.80
N LEU A 278 -13.94 23.12 11.44
CA LEU A 278 -15.24 23.33 10.83
C LEU A 278 -16.01 24.34 11.68
N ASP A 279 -16.41 25.46 11.07
CA ASP A 279 -17.25 26.51 11.66
C ASP A 279 -16.74 27.01 13.05
N GLY A 280 -15.45 27.32 13.11
CA GLY A 280 -14.81 27.81 14.33
C GLY A 280 -14.59 26.76 15.42
N GLN A 281 -14.72 25.48 15.09
CA GLN A 281 -14.50 24.36 16.00
C GLN A 281 -13.42 23.43 15.49
N MET A 282 -12.38 23.19 16.29
CA MET A 282 -11.39 22.13 16.05
C MET A 282 -11.92 20.80 16.53
N LYS A 283 -11.96 19.81 15.64
CA LYS A 283 -12.35 18.41 15.91
C LYS A 283 -11.22 17.46 15.63
N THR A 284 -11.12 16.38 16.39
CA THR A 284 -10.13 15.33 16.17
C THR A 284 -10.54 14.46 14.96
N VAL A 285 -9.73 14.45 13.90
CA VAL A 285 -9.83 13.48 12.82
C VAL A 285 -9.14 12.18 13.26
N LYS A 286 -7.90 12.29 13.79
CA LYS A 286 -7.14 11.13 14.29
C LYS A 286 -6.15 11.57 15.37
N ASN A 287 -6.18 10.92 16.51
CA ASN A 287 -5.30 11.18 17.64
C ASN A 287 -4.04 10.32 17.57
N PHE A 288 -2.87 10.92 17.79
CA PHE A 288 -1.55 10.27 17.82
C PHE A 288 -0.84 10.42 19.18
N LEU A 289 -1.51 10.98 20.16
CA LEU A 289 -0.97 11.17 21.50
C LEU A 289 -0.32 9.93 22.06
N GLU A 290 0.90 10.05 22.54
CA GLU A 290 1.49 9.08 23.45
C GLU A 290 0.83 9.28 24.82
N LEU A 291 0.11 8.27 25.29
CA LEU A 291 -0.34 8.28 26.69
C LEU A 291 0.90 8.02 27.53
N GLU A 292 1.23 8.97 28.41
CA GLU A 292 2.17 8.71 29.48
C GLU A 292 1.73 7.44 30.21
N SER A 293 2.62 6.46 30.31
CA SER A 293 2.40 5.30 31.16
C SER A 293 2.22 5.89 32.58
N GLN A 294 1.02 5.81 33.12
CA GLN A 294 0.88 5.97 34.57
C GLN A 294 1.71 4.83 35.18
N GLU A 295 2.86 5.20 35.78
CA GLU A 295 3.64 4.34 36.65
C GLU A 295 2.83 3.94 37.89
#